data_f55d75f070cc4e9ee91bd4414cb76c31
#
_entry.id   f55d75f070cc4e9ee91bd4414cb76c31
#
_cell.length_a   1.000
_cell.length_b   1.000
_cell.length_c   1.000
_cell.angle_alpha   90.00
_cell.angle_beta   90.00
_cell.angle_gamma   90.00
#
_symmetry.space_group_name_H-M   'P 1'
#
loop_
_entity.id
_entity.type
_entity.pdbx_description
1 polymer ?
#
loop_
_entity_poly.entity_id
_entity_poly.type
_entity_poly.pdbx_seq_one_letter_code
_entity_poly.pdbx_strand_id
1 'polypeptide(L)'
;MTSWQRDVLGPKFMQLTLELPGGSPATLVKYVGDAPLWEPSSISGADVLYVHGWSDYFFQHELAEFWHRAGANFYALDLHNYGRSLRPGQLPGQVASLNEYDDDIAAALEAMGRGGAGREDAGLPDPEEAPDQHSFELAFLEQARLRLGAALDALAGRERIEDPPETSDRRPLVLLGHSTGGLTLSRWAARHPGAAAAVVLNSPWLEFQASEVGRAMVAPLIQARTRFRPQAPLPAIDPGFYTRAVSKKFDGEWEYESQWRPDRGFPVTPAFLNAVFQGQAQLARGLGIRVPVLVMLSDKSYLQPKWSSNALAADVVLNVDTVARRSLDLGRAVTLHRIPGAFHDVFLSPGAVRAQAYRGMGRWVEAVLDSALERTWAQRTSIPV
;
A
#
# COMPACT_ATOMS: atom_id res chain seq x y z
N MET A 1 24.50 -15.88 7.56
CA MET A 1 24.20 -14.59 6.94
C MET A 1 23.46 -14.86 5.63
N THR A 2 22.23 -14.43 5.52
CA THR A 2 21.46 -14.50 4.27
C THR A 2 22.11 -13.58 3.24
N SER A 3 22.42 -14.10 2.06
CA SER A 3 23.06 -13.35 0.97
C SER A 3 22.07 -13.15 -0.18
N TRP A 4 22.26 -12.08 -0.94
CA TRP A 4 21.51 -11.83 -2.15
C TRP A 4 21.72 -12.96 -3.17
N GLN A 5 20.63 -13.48 -3.72
CA GLN A 5 20.59 -14.54 -4.72
C GLN A 5 19.87 -14.06 -5.98
N ARG A 6 20.07 -14.72 -7.11
CA ARG A 6 19.31 -14.43 -8.33
C ARG A 6 17.82 -14.73 -8.11
N ASP A 7 16.98 -13.83 -8.61
CA ASP A 7 15.53 -13.97 -8.54
C ASP A 7 14.96 -14.71 -9.75
N VAL A 8 13.76 -15.27 -9.62
CA VAL A 8 13.01 -15.94 -10.69
C VAL A 8 12.67 -15.01 -11.86
N LEU A 9 12.63 -13.68 -11.65
CA LEU A 9 12.38 -12.68 -12.69
C LEU A 9 13.58 -12.45 -13.62
N GLY A 10 14.68 -13.16 -13.40
CA GLY A 10 15.83 -13.16 -14.30
C GLY A 10 17.02 -12.33 -13.81
N PRO A 11 18.03 -12.10 -14.70
CA PRO A 11 19.35 -11.65 -14.30
C PRO A 11 19.40 -10.22 -13.74
N LYS A 12 18.38 -9.41 -14.00
CA LYS A 12 18.25 -8.04 -13.50
C LYS A 12 17.62 -7.95 -12.12
N PHE A 13 17.30 -9.08 -11.49
CA PHE A 13 16.67 -9.13 -10.18
C PHE A 13 17.45 -9.99 -9.20
N MET A 14 17.57 -9.52 -7.99
CA MET A 14 18.16 -10.24 -6.87
C MET A 14 17.12 -10.33 -5.76
N GLN A 15 17.12 -11.43 -5.01
CA GLN A 15 16.26 -11.64 -3.85
C GLN A 15 17.08 -11.90 -2.58
N LEU A 16 16.55 -11.48 -1.45
CA LEU A 16 17.11 -11.70 -0.12
C LEU A 16 16.00 -12.23 0.79
N THR A 17 16.21 -13.38 1.41
CA THR A 17 15.31 -13.87 2.45
C THR A 17 15.58 -13.11 3.74
N LEU A 18 14.52 -12.56 4.33
CA LEU A 18 14.52 -11.82 5.59
C LEU A 18 13.98 -12.73 6.69
N GLU A 19 14.76 -12.95 7.72
CA GLU A 19 14.32 -13.68 8.90
C GLU A 19 13.51 -12.76 9.81
N LEU A 20 12.27 -13.18 10.16
CA LEU A 20 11.36 -12.41 11.01
C LEU A 20 11.22 -13.04 12.39
N PRO A 21 10.89 -12.26 13.44
CA PRO A 21 10.71 -12.76 14.81
C PRO A 21 9.71 -13.90 14.92
N GLY A 22 8.65 -13.90 14.08
CA GLY A 22 7.61 -14.94 14.04
C GLY A 22 8.04 -16.25 13.36
N GLY A 23 9.27 -16.35 12.84
CA GLY A 23 9.81 -17.54 12.18
C GLY A 23 9.35 -17.79 10.73
N SER A 24 8.33 -17.08 10.25
CA SER A 24 7.95 -17.06 8.82
C SER A 24 8.79 -16.01 8.12
N PRO A 25 9.56 -16.34 7.07
CA PRO A 25 10.40 -15.36 6.39
C PRO A 25 9.59 -14.43 5.49
N ALA A 26 10.11 -13.21 5.27
CA ALA A 26 9.75 -12.36 4.14
C ALA A 26 10.82 -12.43 3.04
N THR A 27 10.55 -11.87 1.87
CA THR A 27 11.55 -11.83 0.78
C THR A 27 11.61 -10.43 0.17
N LEU A 28 12.79 -9.83 0.19
CA LEU A 28 13.05 -8.56 -0.46
C LEU A 28 13.65 -8.81 -1.84
N VAL A 29 13.03 -8.28 -2.88
CA VAL A 29 13.52 -8.29 -4.25
C VAL A 29 14.12 -6.93 -4.58
N LYS A 30 15.28 -6.91 -5.22
CA LYS A 30 15.97 -5.71 -5.68
C LYS A 30 16.18 -5.77 -7.19
N TYR A 31 15.92 -4.66 -7.88
CA TYR A 31 16.30 -4.49 -9.28
C TYR A 31 17.77 -4.04 -9.37
N VAL A 32 18.54 -4.70 -10.26
CA VAL A 32 19.98 -4.46 -10.46
C VAL A 32 20.30 -4.30 -11.96
N GLY A 33 19.43 -3.62 -12.70
CA GLY A 33 19.66 -3.33 -14.12
C GLY A 33 20.89 -2.44 -14.38
N ASP A 34 21.20 -2.25 -15.66
CA ASP A 34 22.29 -1.38 -16.08
C ASP A 34 22.08 0.07 -15.60
N ALA A 35 23.16 0.79 -15.33
CA ALA A 35 23.08 2.18 -14.87
C ALA A 35 22.23 3.03 -15.84
N PRO A 36 21.32 3.89 -15.32
CA PRO A 36 20.50 4.73 -16.18
C PRO A 36 21.37 5.75 -16.94
N LEU A 37 21.07 5.94 -18.23
CA LEU A 37 21.75 6.88 -19.12
C LEU A 37 21.17 8.31 -19.05
N TRP A 38 20.44 8.65 -17.98
CA TRP A 38 19.65 9.88 -17.88
C TRP A 38 20.34 10.95 -17.04
N GLU A 39 19.91 12.19 -17.26
CA GLU A 39 20.29 13.30 -16.40
C GLU A 39 19.73 13.14 -14.98
N PRO A 40 20.43 13.60 -13.93
CA PRO A 40 19.93 13.53 -12.57
C PRO A 40 18.58 14.26 -12.43
N SER A 41 17.63 13.62 -11.76
CA SER A 41 16.35 14.20 -11.36
C SER A 41 16.21 14.16 -9.83
N SER A 42 15.19 14.78 -9.28
CA SER A 42 14.89 14.72 -7.85
C SER A 42 14.57 13.29 -7.36
N ILE A 43 14.22 12.39 -8.28
CA ILE A 43 14.01 10.96 -8.01
C ILE A 43 15.35 10.22 -7.89
N SER A 44 16.43 10.76 -8.47
CA SER A 44 17.74 10.11 -8.48
C SER A 44 18.26 9.88 -7.06
N GLY A 45 18.63 8.63 -6.77
CA GLY A 45 19.07 8.21 -5.44
C GLY A 45 17.97 7.96 -4.43
N ALA A 46 16.69 8.21 -4.74
CA ALA A 46 15.58 7.81 -3.89
C ALA A 46 15.50 6.29 -3.77
N ASP A 47 15.01 5.80 -2.65
CA ASP A 47 14.65 4.39 -2.48
C ASP A 47 13.13 4.24 -2.63
N VAL A 48 12.70 3.20 -3.33
CA VAL A 48 11.29 2.84 -3.48
C VAL A 48 11.07 1.46 -2.88
N LEU A 49 10.11 1.34 -1.95
CA LEU A 49 9.67 0.07 -1.40
C LEU A 49 8.25 -0.22 -1.86
N TYR A 50 8.11 -1.26 -2.71
CA TYR A 50 6.81 -1.75 -3.17
C TYR A 50 6.30 -2.88 -2.28
N VAL A 51 4.98 -2.86 -1.97
CA VAL A 51 4.27 -3.94 -1.27
C VAL A 51 3.03 -4.34 -2.05
N HIS A 52 2.91 -5.64 -2.34
CA HIS A 52 1.84 -6.24 -3.15
C HIS A 52 0.49 -6.33 -2.42
N GLY A 53 -0.55 -6.76 -3.14
CA GLY A 53 -1.90 -7.00 -2.63
C GLY A 53 -2.17 -8.41 -2.13
N TRP A 54 -3.46 -8.70 -1.83
CA TRP A 54 -3.93 -10.04 -1.48
C TRP A 54 -3.74 -11.01 -2.63
N SER A 55 -3.31 -12.25 -2.32
CA SER A 55 -3.10 -13.32 -3.29
C SER A 55 -2.23 -12.89 -4.47
N ASP A 56 -1.19 -12.14 -4.17
CA ASP A 56 -0.28 -11.54 -5.12
C ASP A 56 1.16 -11.62 -4.62
N TYR A 57 2.11 -11.21 -5.43
CA TYR A 57 3.53 -11.09 -5.13
C TYR A 57 4.15 -10.14 -6.15
N PHE A 58 5.41 -9.75 -5.99
CA PHE A 58 6.04 -8.87 -6.98
C PHE A 58 6.45 -9.62 -8.25
N PHE A 59 5.86 -9.23 -9.40
CA PHE A 59 6.24 -9.67 -10.75
C PHE A 59 6.18 -8.54 -11.79
N GLN A 60 5.80 -7.34 -11.41
CA GLN A 60 5.66 -6.16 -12.27
C GLN A 60 7.04 -5.61 -12.69
N HIS A 61 7.80 -6.40 -13.48
CA HIS A 61 9.18 -6.06 -13.86
C HIS A 61 9.30 -4.67 -14.53
N GLU A 62 8.31 -4.23 -15.32
CA GLU A 62 8.31 -2.90 -15.94
C GLU A 62 8.22 -1.77 -14.91
N LEU A 63 7.56 -2.01 -13.75
CA LEU A 63 7.51 -1.04 -12.66
C LEU A 63 8.91 -0.82 -12.05
N ALA A 64 9.64 -1.89 -11.82
CA ALA A 64 11.03 -1.81 -11.34
C ALA A 64 11.94 -1.08 -12.34
N GLU A 65 11.80 -1.42 -13.62
CA GLU A 65 12.56 -0.78 -14.70
C GLU A 65 12.25 0.71 -14.83
N PHE A 66 10.98 1.10 -14.68
CA PHE A 66 10.57 2.52 -14.66
C PHE A 66 11.29 3.31 -13.56
N TRP A 67 11.25 2.83 -12.32
CA TRP A 67 11.90 3.50 -11.20
C TRP A 67 13.43 3.57 -11.35
N HIS A 68 14.01 2.46 -11.80
CA HIS A 68 15.44 2.41 -12.06
C HIS A 68 15.88 3.40 -13.15
N ARG A 69 15.11 3.51 -14.24
CA ARG A 69 15.35 4.51 -15.29
C ARG A 69 15.22 5.93 -14.78
N ALA A 70 14.34 6.18 -13.81
CA ALA A 70 14.25 7.48 -13.13
C ALA A 70 15.39 7.73 -12.14
N GLY A 71 16.32 6.80 -11.96
CA GLY A 71 17.48 6.91 -11.08
C GLY A 71 17.24 6.47 -9.65
N ALA A 72 16.08 5.88 -9.34
CA ALA A 72 15.77 5.36 -8.01
C ALA A 72 16.29 3.94 -7.80
N ASN A 73 16.54 3.56 -6.54
CA ASN A 73 16.75 2.19 -6.13
C ASN A 73 15.39 1.54 -5.89
N PHE A 74 15.03 0.56 -6.68
CA PHE A 74 13.75 -0.13 -6.54
C PHE A 74 13.89 -1.43 -5.76
N TYR A 75 13.01 -1.58 -4.75
CA TYR A 75 12.84 -2.76 -3.94
C TYR A 75 11.37 -3.17 -3.90
N ALA A 76 11.10 -4.47 -3.86
CA ALA A 76 9.78 -5.02 -3.67
C ALA A 76 9.80 -6.07 -2.56
N LEU A 77 8.81 -6.04 -1.68
CA LEU A 77 8.68 -6.93 -0.55
C LEU A 77 7.55 -7.92 -0.81
N ASP A 78 7.89 -9.20 -0.95
CA ASP A 78 6.93 -10.28 -0.80
C ASP A 78 6.77 -10.53 0.72
N LEU A 79 5.62 -10.14 1.25
CA LEU A 79 5.28 -10.29 2.67
C LEU A 79 5.35 -11.76 3.11
N HIS A 80 5.52 -12.02 4.40
CA HIS A 80 5.49 -13.40 4.89
C HIS A 80 4.19 -14.09 4.48
N ASN A 81 4.25 -15.39 4.20
CA ASN A 81 3.17 -16.22 3.67
C ASN A 81 2.66 -15.83 2.27
N TYR A 82 3.44 -15.08 1.48
CA TYR A 82 3.13 -14.77 0.08
C TYR A 82 4.31 -15.02 -0.84
N GLY A 83 4.03 -15.21 -2.11
CA GLY A 83 5.03 -15.25 -3.17
C GLY A 83 6.25 -16.10 -2.83
N ARG A 84 7.44 -15.50 -2.93
CA ARG A 84 8.72 -16.13 -2.61
C ARG A 84 8.85 -16.50 -1.12
N SER A 85 8.07 -15.88 -0.28
CA SER A 85 8.09 -16.09 1.19
C SER A 85 7.22 -17.27 1.63
N LEU A 86 6.30 -17.73 0.77
CA LEU A 86 5.39 -18.84 1.08
C LEU A 86 6.15 -20.16 1.20
N ARG A 87 5.96 -20.88 2.32
CA ARG A 87 6.58 -22.17 2.59
C ARG A 87 5.56 -23.31 2.53
N PRO A 88 5.99 -24.54 2.19
CA PRO A 88 5.09 -25.71 2.19
C PRO A 88 4.37 -25.86 3.53
N GLY A 89 3.04 -26.06 3.47
CA GLY A 89 2.20 -26.25 4.65
C GLY A 89 1.72 -24.96 5.32
N GLN A 90 2.21 -23.78 4.91
CA GLN A 90 1.69 -22.50 5.40
C GLN A 90 0.37 -22.14 4.70
N LEU A 91 -0.49 -21.44 5.42
CA LEU A 91 -1.70 -20.84 4.84
C LEU A 91 -1.32 -19.49 4.19
N PRO A 92 -1.54 -19.34 2.87
CA PRO A 92 -1.22 -18.09 2.19
C PRO A 92 -1.92 -16.89 2.84
N GLY A 93 -1.16 -15.82 3.08
CA GLY A 93 -1.66 -14.55 3.61
C GLY A 93 -2.29 -14.62 5.00
N GLN A 94 -2.01 -15.66 5.78
CA GLN A 94 -2.55 -15.81 7.12
C GLN A 94 -1.91 -14.81 8.07
N VAL A 95 -2.71 -13.86 8.56
CA VAL A 95 -2.39 -12.94 9.65
C VAL A 95 -3.60 -12.71 10.52
N ALA A 96 -3.42 -12.40 11.80
CA ALA A 96 -4.47 -11.99 12.72
C ALA A 96 -4.61 -10.46 12.77
N SER A 97 -3.53 -9.73 12.47
CA SER A 97 -3.48 -8.28 12.39
C SER A 97 -2.60 -7.82 11.24
N LEU A 98 -2.97 -6.73 10.54
CA LEU A 98 -2.09 -6.11 9.55
C LEU A 98 -0.82 -5.49 10.17
N ASN A 99 -0.76 -5.34 11.51
CA ASN A 99 0.45 -4.89 12.20
C ASN A 99 1.56 -5.95 12.18
N GLU A 100 1.24 -7.23 11.97
CA GLU A 100 2.25 -8.28 11.82
C GLU A 100 3.21 -7.99 10.65
N TYR A 101 2.75 -7.28 9.62
CA TYR A 101 3.59 -6.85 8.49
C TYR A 101 4.57 -5.72 8.83
N ASP A 102 4.49 -5.14 10.02
CA ASP A 102 5.46 -4.12 10.47
C ASP A 102 6.87 -4.74 10.63
N ASP A 103 6.95 -6.00 11.05
CA ASP A 103 8.23 -6.74 11.11
C ASP A 103 8.82 -6.96 9.71
N ASP A 104 7.99 -7.28 8.72
CA ASP A 104 8.41 -7.44 7.32
C ASP A 104 8.98 -6.13 6.76
N ILE A 105 8.26 -5.03 6.99
CA ILE A 105 8.65 -3.70 6.52
C ILE A 105 9.95 -3.25 7.23
N ALA A 106 10.06 -3.46 8.54
CA ALA A 106 11.24 -3.09 9.30
C ALA A 106 12.48 -3.87 8.83
N ALA A 107 12.34 -5.19 8.63
CA ALA A 107 13.42 -6.03 8.11
C ALA A 107 13.83 -5.63 6.67
N ALA A 108 12.85 -5.27 5.82
CA ALA A 108 13.13 -4.77 4.48
C ALA A 108 13.90 -3.45 4.52
N LEU A 109 13.48 -2.49 5.34
CA LEU A 109 14.16 -1.20 5.50
C LEU A 109 15.57 -1.37 6.06
N GLU A 110 15.79 -2.27 6.99
CA GLU A 110 17.12 -2.61 7.50
C GLU A 110 18.01 -3.17 6.39
N ALA A 111 17.50 -4.11 5.58
CA ALA A 111 18.22 -4.68 4.44
C ALA A 111 18.50 -3.66 3.32
N MET A 112 17.70 -2.59 3.21
CA MET A 112 17.91 -1.45 2.32
C MET A 112 18.95 -0.45 2.88
N GLY A 113 19.52 -0.70 4.06
CA GLY A 113 20.46 0.21 4.74
C GLY A 113 19.78 1.36 5.48
N ARG A 114 18.51 1.21 5.85
CA ARG A 114 17.69 2.21 6.53
C ARG A 114 17.37 1.83 7.99
N GLY A 115 18.26 1.11 8.65
CA GLY A 115 18.08 0.70 10.05
C GLY A 115 17.71 1.88 10.95
N GLY A 116 16.69 1.70 11.79
CA GLY A 116 16.13 2.71 12.68
C GLY A 116 14.91 3.49 12.13
N ALA A 117 14.60 3.39 10.83
CA ALA A 117 13.46 4.10 10.24
C ALA A 117 12.07 3.53 10.64
N GLY A 118 12.00 2.44 11.37
CA GLY A 118 10.74 1.81 11.79
C GLY A 118 10.58 1.67 13.31
N ARG A 119 11.41 2.34 14.13
CA ARG A 119 11.42 2.16 15.59
C ARG A 119 10.71 3.25 16.40
N GLU A 120 10.28 4.34 15.78
CA GLU A 120 9.50 5.38 16.45
C GLU A 120 8.01 5.12 16.18
N ASP A 121 7.37 4.42 17.10
CA ASP A 121 5.92 4.22 17.10
C ASP A 121 5.23 5.48 17.62
N ALA A 122 4.44 6.13 16.77
CA ALA A 122 3.67 7.32 17.13
C ALA A 122 2.39 6.99 17.92
N GLY A 123 2.25 5.78 18.44
CA GLY A 123 1.20 5.44 19.41
C GLY A 123 -0.23 5.58 18.86
N LEU A 124 -0.52 5.03 17.67
CA LEU A 124 -1.92 4.80 17.31
C LEU A 124 -2.51 3.78 18.30
N PRO A 125 -3.68 4.02 18.88
CA PRO A 125 -4.28 3.11 19.85
C PRO A 125 -4.46 1.72 19.26
N ASP A 126 -4.12 0.70 20.07
CA ASP A 126 -4.19 -0.71 19.70
C ASP A 126 -5.64 -1.10 19.35
N PRO A 127 -5.89 -1.79 18.23
CA PRO A 127 -7.24 -2.20 17.85
C PRO A 127 -7.89 -3.22 18.82
N GLU A 128 -7.13 -3.84 19.72
CA GLU A 128 -7.69 -4.75 20.73
C GLU A 128 -8.49 -4.04 21.81
N GLU A 129 -8.35 -2.73 21.98
CA GLU A 129 -9.25 -1.90 22.80
C GLU A 129 -10.43 -1.37 21.95
N ALA A 130 -11.16 -2.24 21.28
CA ALA A 130 -12.43 -1.86 20.66
C ALA A 130 -13.46 -1.56 21.77
N PRO A 131 -13.89 -0.29 21.92
CA PRO A 131 -14.90 0.05 22.90
C PRO A 131 -16.21 -0.66 22.62
N ASP A 132 -16.96 -0.99 23.67
CA ASP A 132 -18.31 -1.50 23.59
C ASP A 132 -19.26 -0.49 22.90
N GLN A 133 -20.48 -0.90 22.55
CA GLN A 133 -21.42 -0.05 21.79
C GLN A 133 -21.72 1.31 22.45
N HIS A 134 -21.57 1.42 23.75
CA HIS A 134 -21.81 2.67 24.50
C HIS A 134 -20.63 3.66 24.39
N SER A 135 -19.40 3.14 24.27
CA SER A 135 -18.20 3.92 23.98
C SER A 135 -18.20 4.46 22.54
N PHE A 136 -18.92 3.83 21.60
CA PHE A 136 -19.00 4.26 20.21
C PHE A 136 -19.77 5.59 20.05
N GLU A 137 -20.88 5.76 20.78
CA GLU A 137 -21.64 7.02 20.77
C GLU A 137 -20.86 8.16 21.42
N LEU A 138 -20.15 7.90 22.52
CA LEU A 138 -19.30 8.87 23.19
C LEU A 138 -18.10 9.27 22.32
N ALA A 139 -17.46 8.31 21.64
CA ALA A 139 -16.37 8.57 20.73
C ALA A 139 -16.81 9.39 19.50
N PHE A 140 -18.03 9.16 19.00
CA PHE A 140 -18.61 9.96 17.92
C PHE A 140 -18.85 11.43 18.33
N LEU A 141 -19.39 11.65 19.53
CA LEU A 141 -19.62 12.98 20.07
C LEU A 141 -18.30 13.71 20.39
N GLU A 142 -17.31 12.98 20.90
CA GLU A 142 -15.98 13.54 21.18
C GLU A 142 -15.23 13.89 19.89
N GLN A 143 -15.37 13.08 18.85
CA GLN A 143 -14.79 13.35 17.52
C GLN A 143 -15.48 14.52 16.82
N ALA A 144 -16.80 14.67 16.97
CA ALA A 144 -17.53 15.84 16.48
C ALA A 144 -17.06 17.11 17.22
N ARG A 145 -16.79 17.03 18.52
CA ARG A 145 -16.25 18.12 19.33
C ARG A 145 -14.81 18.49 18.95
N LEU A 146 -13.95 17.48 18.69
CA LEU A 146 -12.58 17.69 18.23
C LEU A 146 -12.54 18.32 16.83
N ARG A 147 -13.40 17.87 15.91
CA ARG A 147 -13.53 18.47 14.56
C ARG A 147 -14.05 19.90 14.61
N LEU A 148 -14.98 20.19 15.50
CA LEU A 148 -15.49 21.55 15.71
C LEU A 148 -14.42 22.44 16.37
N GLY A 149 -13.65 21.90 17.34
CA GLY A 149 -12.51 22.57 17.96
C GLY A 149 -11.42 22.91 16.93
N ALA A 150 -11.01 21.94 16.11
CA ALA A 150 -10.02 22.14 15.06
C ALA A 150 -10.49 23.15 13.99
N ALA A 151 -11.78 23.16 13.64
CA ALA A 151 -12.35 24.15 12.74
C ALA A 151 -12.36 25.56 13.33
N LEU A 152 -12.61 25.68 14.64
CA LEU A 152 -12.56 26.96 15.35
C LEU A 152 -11.13 27.47 15.54
N ASP A 153 -10.16 26.58 15.77
CA ASP A 153 -8.74 26.94 15.84
C ASP A 153 -8.17 27.36 14.48
N ALA A 154 -8.59 26.71 13.39
CA ALA A 154 -8.29 27.11 12.03
C ALA A 154 -8.85 28.49 11.68
N LEU A 155 -10.11 28.78 12.09
CA LEU A 155 -10.73 30.09 11.94
C LEU A 155 -10.08 31.17 12.81
N ALA A 156 -9.49 30.79 13.96
CA ALA A 156 -8.77 31.69 14.85
C ALA A 156 -7.31 31.95 14.46
N GLY A 157 -6.81 31.35 13.36
CA GLY A 157 -5.43 31.51 12.88
C GLY A 157 -4.38 30.97 13.87
N ARG A 158 -4.75 30.02 14.74
CA ARG A 158 -3.88 29.46 15.77
C ARG A 158 -3.20 28.14 15.38
N GLU A 159 -3.39 27.65 14.14
CA GLU A 159 -2.61 26.51 13.67
C GLU A 159 -1.14 26.89 13.54
N ARG A 160 -0.33 26.48 14.51
CA ARG A 160 1.07 26.20 14.22
C ARG A 160 1.05 25.01 13.27
N ILE A 161 1.38 25.25 12.01
CA ILE A 161 1.79 24.18 11.10
C ILE A 161 3.06 23.61 11.75
N GLU A 162 2.94 22.46 12.42
CA GLU A 162 4.12 21.69 12.78
C GLU A 162 4.77 21.30 11.47
N ASP A 163 5.94 21.86 11.20
CA ASP A 163 6.76 21.46 10.06
C ASP A 163 6.94 19.94 10.08
N PRO A 164 6.88 19.28 8.93
CA PRO A 164 7.17 17.86 8.86
C PRO A 164 8.56 17.63 9.48
N PRO A 165 8.74 16.54 10.25
CA PRO A 165 10.02 16.27 10.91
C PRO A 165 11.15 16.33 9.90
N GLU A 166 12.25 16.96 10.28
CA GLU A 166 13.44 17.11 9.43
C GLU A 166 13.82 15.75 8.85
N THR A 167 13.76 15.63 7.53
CA THR A 167 14.28 14.46 6.84
C THR A 167 15.80 14.46 7.09
N SER A 168 16.27 13.48 7.86
CA SER A 168 17.68 13.23 8.07
C SER A 168 18.41 13.18 6.71
N ASP A 169 19.75 13.31 6.70
CA ASP A 169 20.68 13.18 5.54
C ASP A 169 20.50 11.88 4.71
N ARG A 170 19.41 11.14 4.92
CA ARG A 170 19.08 9.87 4.25
C ARG A 170 18.40 10.12 2.92
N ARG A 171 18.68 9.26 1.96
CA ARG A 171 17.99 9.21 0.65
C ARG A 171 16.47 9.23 0.85
N PRO A 172 15.68 9.97 0.06
CA PRO A 172 14.21 9.95 0.17
C PRO A 172 13.67 8.52 0.03
N LEU A 173 12.66 8.16 0.84
CA LEU A 173 11.93 6.90 0.72
C LEU A 173 10.54 7.16 0.14
N VAL A 174 10.20 6.47 -0.94
CA VAL A 174 8.86 6.41 -1.51
C VAL A 174 8.26 5.03 -1.17
N LEU A 175 7.14 5.02 -0.45
CA LEU A 175 6.36 3.80 -0.22
C LEU A 175 5.36 3.63 -1.35
N LEU A 176 5.32 2.45 -1.98
CA LEU A 176 4.39 2.13 -3.04
C LEU A 176 3.61 0.86 -2.69
N GLY A 177 2.29 0.98 -2.49
CA GLY A 177 1.45 -0.15 -2.07
C GLY A 177 0.31 -0.44 -3.03
N HIS A 178 0.11 -1.72 -3.36
CA HIS A 178 -1.02 -2.17 -4.15
C HIS A 178 -2.10 -2.83 -3.28
N SER A 179 -3.37 -2.49 -3.52
CA SER A 179 -4.54 -3.12 -2.90
C SER A 179 -4.42 -3.20 -1.36
N THR A 180 -4.37 -4.41 -0.73
CA THR A 180 -4.11 -4.59 0.71
C THR A 180 -2.75 -4.07 1.13
N GLY A 181 -1.72 -4.18 0.30
CA GLY A 181 -0.42 -3.57 0.55
C GLY A 181 -0.52 -2.04 0.66
N GLY A 182 -1.43 -1.43 -0.10
CA GLY A 182 -1.75 0.00 0.02
C GLY A 182 -2.38 0.36 1.37
N LEU A 183 -3.32 -0.44 1.88
CA LEU A 183 -3.87 -0.27 3.23
C LEU A 183 -2.80 -0.46 4.31
N THR A 184 -1.96 -1.49 4.17
CA THR A 184 -0.87 -1.80 5.11
C THR A 184 0.13 -0.64 5.18
N LEU A 185 0.65 -0.18 4.03
CA LEU A 185 1.60 0.94 3.99
C LEU A 185 1.00 2.27 4.44
N SER A 186 -0.28 2.51 4.18
CA SER A 186 -0.97 3.71 4.68
C SER A 186 -0.98 3.75 6.20
N ARG A 187 -1.31 2.62 6.84
CA ARG A 187 -1.31 2.49 8.30
C ARG A 187 0.11 2.57 8.87
N TRP A 188 1.06 1.94 8.20
CA TRP A 188 2.46 2.00 8.60
C TRP A 188 3.00 3.43 8.53
N ALA A 189 2.79 4.15 7.43
CA ALA A 189 3.23 5.53 7.25
C ALA A 189 2.63 6.50 8.29
N ALA A 190 1.38 6.26 8.72
CA ALA A 190 0.74 7.04 9.76
C ALA A 190 1.40 6.85 11.14
N ARG A 191 1.86 5.62 11.45
CA ARG A 191 2.55 5.29 12.71
C ARG A 191 4.03 5.69 12.70
N HIS A 192 4.63 5.84 11.51
CA HIS A 192 6.05 6.17 11.35
C HIS A 192 6.23 7.51 10.61
N PRO A 193 5.80 8.64 11.23
CA PRO A 193 5.91 9.95 10.61
C PRO A 193 7.37 10.31 10.36
N GLY A 194 7.68 10.78 9.15
CA GLY A 194 9.05 11.13 8.75
C GLY A 194 9.90 9.98 8.21
N ALA A 195 9.43 8.72 8.29
CA ALA A 195 10.16 7.59 7.70
C ALA A 195 10.14 7.61 6.17
N ALA A 196 9.07 8.12 5.57
CA ALA A 196 8.92 8.26 4.12
C ALA A 196 8.80 9.72 3.69
N ALA A 197 9.21 10.02 2.45
CA ALA A 197 9.03 11.32 1.80
C ALA A 197 7.71 11.42 1.03
N ALA A 198 7.20 10.28 0.55
CA ALA A 198 5.94 10.19 -0.19
C ALA A 198 5.33 8.79 -0.08
N VAL A 199 4.01 8.71 -0.26
CA VAL A 199 3.27 7.44 -0.33
C VAL A 199 2.51 7.39 -1.66
N VAL A 200 2.69 6.33 -2.44
CA VAL A 200 1.98 6.04 -3.68
C VAL A 200 1.10 4.81 -3.46
N LEU A 201 -0.17 4.91 -3.74
CA LEU A 201 -1.16 3.87 -3.53
C LEU A 201 -1.81 3.49 -4.86
N ASN A 202 -1.56 2.27 -5.30
CA ASN A 202 -2.14 1.68 -6.49
C ASN A 202 -3.38 0.89 -6.11
N SER A 203 -4.56 1.41 -6.42
CA SER A 203 -5.87 0.82 -6.12
C SER A 203 -5.97 0.26 -4.69
N PRO A 204 -5.68 1.07 -3.66
CA PRO A 204 -5.61 0.59 -2.28
C PRO A 204 -6.97 0.11 -1.79
N TRP A 205 -7.00 -1.01 -1.04
CA TRP A 205 -8.25 -1.55 -0.49
C TRP A 205 -8.68 -0.81 0.79
N LEU A 206 -9.07 0.46 0.63
CA LEU A 206 -9.39 1.36 1.74
C LEU A 206 -10.78 1.15 2.35
N GLU A 207 -11.70 0.50 1.63
CA GLU A 207 -13.04 0.20 2.11
C GLU A 207 -13.58 -1.09 1.48
N PHE A 208 -14.45 -1.77 2.20
CA PHE A 208 -15.14 -2.97 1.70
C PHE A 208 -16.10 -2.63 0.55
N GLN A 209 -16.22 -3.53 -0.45
CA GLN A 209 -16.97 -3.26 -1.69
C GLN A 209 -18.45 -2.89 -1.45
N ALA A 210 -19.05 -3.43 -0.38
CA ALA A 210 -20.43 -3.14 0.00
C ALA A 210 -20.60 -1.85 0.82
N SER A 211 -19.62 -0.97 0.82
CA SER A 211 -19.57 0.26 1.62
C SER A 211 -19.31 0.03 3.13
N GLU A 212 -19.15 1.13 3.86
CA GLU A 212 -19.00 1.12 5.32
C GLU A 212 -20.18 0.42 6.02
N VAL A 213 -21.41 0.67 5.56
CA VAL A 213 -22.62 0.01 6.09
C VAL A 213 -22.56 -1.50 5.86
N GLY A 214 -22.18 -1.94 4.66
CA GLY A 214 -22.03 -3.37 4.37
C GLY A 214 -20.96 -4.02 5.21
N ARG A 215 -19.81 -3.35 5.42
CA ARG A 215 -18.75 -3.82 6.33
C ARG A 215 -19.28 -3.94 7.76
N ALA A 216 -19.96 -2.92 8.28
CA ALA A 216 -20.51 -2.91 9.63
C ALA A 216 -21.52 -4.04 9.88
N MET A 217 -22.32 -4.39 8.86
CA MET A 217 -23.28 -5.53 8.95
C MET A 217 -22.59 -6.89 8.96
N VAL A 218 -21.49 -7.05 8.23
CA VAL A 218 -20.81 -8.35 8.08
C VAL A 218 -19.73 -8.55 9.15
N ALA A 219 -19.11 -7.48 9.66
CA ALA A 219 -18.01 -7.56 10.61
C ALA A 219 -18.31 -8.39 11.87
N PRO A 220 -19.46 -8.28 12.56
CA PRO A 220 -19.76 -9.11 13.73
C PRO A 220 -19.78 -10.62 13.42
N LEU A 221 -20.29 -11.00 12.23
CA LEU A 221 -20.31 -12.39 11.80
C LEU A 221 -18.89 -12.92 11.53
N ILE A 222 -18.05 -12.10 10.89
CA ILE A 222 -16.64 -12.42 10.66
C ILE A 222 -15.88 -12.52 11.97
N GLN A 223 -16.07 -11.59 12.90
CA GLN A 223 -15.47 -11.62 14.25
C GLN A 223 -15.85 -12.89 15.02
N ALA A 224 -17.14 -13.24 15.04
CA ALA A 224 -17.58 -14.48 15.66
C ALA A 224 -16.91 -15.70 15.01
N ARG A 225 -16.84 -15.74 13.68
CA ARG A 225 -16.20 -16.85 12.97
C ARG A 225 -14.68 -16.88 13.21
N THR A 226 -14.04 -15.73 13.32
CA THR A 226 -12.61 -15.61 13.68
C THR A 226 -12.32 -16.21 15.06
N ARG A 227 -13.23 -16.01 16.04
CA ARG A 227 -13.07 -16.55 17.39
C ARG A 227 -13.11 -18.09 17.44
N PHE A 228 -13.93 -18.72 16.58
CA PHE A 228 -14.15 -20.18 16.64
C PHE A 228 -13.40 -20.95 15.55
N ARG A 229 -13.18 -20.35 14.38
CA ARG A 229 -12.53 -21.00 13.23
C ARG A 229 -11.73 -19.96 12.41
N PRO A 230 -10.66 -19.37 12.97
CA PRO A 230 -9.94 -18.24 12.35
C PRO A 230 -9.34 -18.57 10.99
N GLN A 231 -8.94 -19.82 10.78
CA GLN A 231 -8.25 -20.29 9.58
C GLN A 231 -9.16 -21.04 8.58
N ALA A 232 -10.45 -21.24 8.92
CA ALA A 232 -11.36 -21.97 8.02
C ALA A 232 -11.68 -21.10 6.80
N PRO A 233 -11.48 -21.60 5.56
CA PRO A 233 -11.75 -20.83 4.36
C PRO A 233 -13.17 -20.29 4.30
N LEU A 234 -13.32 -19.05 3.89
CA LEU A 234 -14.60 -18.47 3.50
C LEU A 234 -14.96 -18.94 2.09
N PRO A 235 -16.25 -18.96 1.72
CA PRO A 235 -16.65 -19.24 0.35
C PRO A 235 -15.93 -18.34 -0.65
N ALA A 236 -15.43 -18.91 -1.74
CA ALA A 236 -14.79 -18.13 -2.80
C ALA A 236 -15.83 -17.22 -3.48
N ILE A 237 -15.52 -15.92 -3.53
CA ILE A 237 -16.39 -14.91 -4.15
C ILE A 237 -15.79 -14.44 -5.49
N ASP A 238 -14.47 -14.66 -5.70
CA ASP A 238 -13.79 -14.20 -6.90
C ASP A 238 -14.21 -15.03 -8.13
N PRO A 239 -14.82 -14.39 -9.14
CA PRO A 239 -15.17 -15.05 -10.39
C PRO A 239 -13.95 -15.29 -11.32
N GLY A 240 -12.74 -14.84 -10.93
CA GLY A 240 -11.52 -14.95 -11.73
C GLY A 240 -11.38 -13.88 -12.82
N PHE A 241 -12.16 -12.83 -12.77
CA PHE A 241 -12.14 -11.77 -13.80
C PHE A 241 -10.84 -10.98 -13.78
N TYR A 242 -10.27 -10.76 -12.61
CA TYR A 242 -8.98 -10.07 -12.50
C TYR A 242 -7.85 -10.89 -13.14
N THR A 243 -7.76 -12.16 -12.83
CA THR A 243 -6.81 -13.06 -13.49
C THR A 243 -7.01 -13.10 -15.00
N ARG A 244 -8.27 -13.18 -15.44
CA ARG A 244 -8.58 -13.21 -16.87
C ARG A 244 -8.11 -11.93 -17.60
N ALA A 245 -8.26 -10.77 -16.98
CA ALA A 245 -7.81 -9.51 -17.55
C ALA A 245 -6.28 -9.36 -17.58
N VAL A 246 -5.57 -9.95 -16.61
CA VAL A 246 -4.12 -9.75 -16.42
C VAL A 246 -3.29 -10.85 -17.09
N SER A 247 -3.71 -12.11 -17.00
CA SER A 247 -2.90 -13.24 -17.40
C SER A 247 -2.89 -13.45 -18.92
N LYS A 248 -1.70 -13.66 -19.48
CA LYS A 248 -1.49 -14.05 -20.88
C LYS A 248 -2.11 -15.40 -21.26
N LYS A 249 -2.46 -16.23 -20.25
CA LYS A 249 -3.24 -17.47 -20.47
C LYS A 249 -4.65 -17.18 -20.97
N PHE A 250 -5.16 -15.94 -20.77
CA PHE A 250 -6.50 -15.50 -21.13
C PHE A 250 -6.42 -14.21 -21.99
N ASP A 251 -7.02 -13.12 -21.52
CA ASP A 251 -7.15 -11.88 -22.29
C ASP A 251 -6.05 -10.84 -21.95
N GLY A 252 -5.13 -11.15 -21.05
CA GLY A 252 -4.10 -10.23 -20.55
C GLY A 252 -2.73 -10.36 -21.20
N GLU A 253 -1.74 -9.64 -20.67
CA GLU A 253 -0.38 -9.54 -21.22
C GLU A 253 0.70 -10.17 -20.33
N TRP A 254 0.37 -10.55 -19.07
CA TRP A 254 1.36 -10.89 -18.06
C TRP A 254 1.53 -12.39 -17.83
N GLU A 255 2.78 -12.81 -17.67
CA GLU A 255 3.18 -14.13 -17.20
C GLU A 255 3.66 -14.04 -15.75
N TYR A 256 3.23 -14.98 -14.91
CA TYR A 256 3.60 -15.05 -13.49
C TYR A 256 3.45 -16.48 -12.94
N GLU A 257 4.02 -16.73 -11.76
CA GLU A 257 3.96 -18.03 -11.09
C GLU A 257 2.58 -18.29 -10.50
N SER A 258 1.82 -19.19 -11.09
CA SER A 258 0.43 -19.49 -10.69
C SER A 258 0.33 -20.13 -9.30
N GLN A 259 1.39 -20.77 -8.79
CA GLN A 259 1.43 -21.27 -7.43
C GLN A 259 1.43 -20.15 -6.38
N TRP A 260 1.93 -18.97 -6.70
CA TRP A 260 1.99 -17.79 -5.84
C TRP A 260 0.83 -16.82 -6.08
N ARG A 261 0.16 -16.97 -7.21
CA ARG A 261 -1.01 -16.17 -7.61
C ARG A 261 -2.00 -17.03 -8.39
N PRO A 262 -2.79 -17.87 -7.68
CA PRO A 262 -3.77 -18.77 -8.31
C PRO A 262 -4.84 -18.01 -9.09
N ASP A 263 -5.42 -18.65 -10.12
CA ASP A 263 -6.39 -18.01 -11.02
C ASP A 263 -7.65 -17.45 -10.33
N ARG A 264 -8.04 -17.99 -9.17
CA ARG A 264 -9.17 -17.51 -8.35
C ARG A 264 -8.73 -16.92 -7.01
N GLY A 265 -7.44 -16.60 -6.88
CA GLY A 265 -6.86 -16.15 -5.63
C GLY A 265 -6.77 -17.25 -4.57
N PHE A 266 -6.10 -16.95 -3.48
CA PHE A 266 -6.07 -17.81 -2.30
C PHE A 266 -7.41 -17.75 -1.55
N PRO A 267 -7.80 -18.83 -0.85
CA PRO A 267 -8.96 -18.79 0.02
C PRO A 267 -8.81 -17.72 1.11
N VAL A 268 -9.78 -16.83 1.23
CA VAL A 268 -9.81 -15.82 2.29
C VAL A 268 -10.17 -16.48 3.62
N THR A 269 -9.43 -16.17 4.69
CA THR A 269 -9.75 -16.64 6.04
C THR A 269 -10.50 -15.57 6.86
N PRO A 270 -11.31 -15.96 7.86
CA PRO A 270 -11.93 -15.00 8.77
C PRO A 270 -10.92 -14.11 9.49
N ALA A 271 -9.76 -14.66 9.91
CA ALA A 271 -8.72 -13.89 10.58
C ALA A 271 -8.17 -12.78 9.68
N PHE A 272 -7.79 -13.10 8.45
CA PHE A 272 -7.31 -12.11 7.49
C PHE A 272 -8.38 -11.04 7.19
N LEU A 273 -9.63 -11.44 6.90
CA LEU A 273 -10.69 -10.47 6.60
C LEU A 273 -10.99 -9.56 7.79
N ASN A 274 -10.97 -10.10 9.02
CA ASN A 274 -11.10 -9.31 10.23
C ASN A 274 -9.94 -8.30 10.39
N ALA A 275 -8.69 -8.71 10.13
CA ALA A 275 -7.53 -7.81 10.16
C ALA A 275 -7.68 -6.67 9.15
N VAL A 276 -8.18 -6.95 7.94
CA VAL A 276 -8.49 -5.92 6.93
C VAL A 276 -9.60 -4.99 7.43
N PHE A 277 -10.69 -5.52 7.99
CA PHE A 277 -11.81 -4.70 8.51
C PHE A 277 -11.37 -3.77 9.63
N GLN A 278 -10.51 -4.23 10.53
CA GLN A 278 -9.91 -3.41 11.58
C GLN A 278 -9.06 -2.27 10.96
N GLY A 279 -8.23 -2.58 9.97
CA GLY A 279 -7.44 -1.58 9.24
C GLY A 279 -8.31 -0.52 8.55
N GLN A 280 -9.39 -0.94 7.88
CA GLN A 280 -10.36 -0.05 7.25
C GLN A 280 -11.13 0.80 8.27
N ALA A 281 -11.46 0.22 9.43
CA ALA A 281 -12.12 0.96 10.51
C ALA A 281 -11.20 2.03 11.14
N GLN A 282 -9.91 1.76 11.25
CA GLN A 282 -8.93 2.78 11.68
C GLN A 282 -8.81 3.89 10.64
N LEU A 283 -8.69 3.55 9.37
CA LEU A 283 -8.63 4.53 8.28
C LEU A 283 -9.87 5.42 8.24
N ALA A 284 -11.06 4.87 8.46
CA ALA A 284 -12.31 5.61 8.49
C ALA A 284 -12.36 6.72 9.57
N ARG A 285 -11.51 6.64 10.59
CA ARG A 285 -11.34 7.67 11.64
C ARG A 285 -10.31 8.74 11.26
N GLY A 286 -9.65 8.57 10.12
CA GLY A 286 -8.55 9.42 9.66
C GLY A 286 -7.20 8.90 10.14
N LEU A 287 -6.27 8.65 9.21
CA LEU A 287 -4.92 8.18 9.54
C LEU A 287 -3.94 9.32 9.85
N GLY A 288 -4.18 10.52 9.32
CA GLY A 288 -3.31 11.66 9.56
C GLY A 288 -1.90 11.53 8.97
N ILE A 289 -1.74 10.84 7.83
CA ILE A 289 -0.45 10.73 7.15
C ILE A 289 0.08 12.14 6.88
N ARG A 290 1.32 12.40 7.29
CA ARG A 290 1.93 13.75 7.25
C ARG A 290 2.61 14.08 5.92
N VAL A 291 3.00 13.07 5.15
CA VAL A 291 3.65 13.23 3.84
C VAL A 291 2.62 13.22 2.71
N PRO A 292 2.94 13.76 1.51
CA PRO A 292 2.07 13.69 0.36
C PRO A 292 1.72 12.25 -0.03
N VAL A 293 0.43 12.03 -0.36
CA VAL A 293 -0.11 10.73 -0.78
C VAL A 293 -0.67 10.86 -2.19
N LEU A 294 -0.23 9.99 -3.10
CA LEU A 294 -0.85 9.79 -4.42
C LEU A 294 -1.70 8.52 -4.38
N VAL A 295 -2.97 8.64 -4.75
CA VAL A 295 -3.86 7.50 -4.95
C VAL A 295 -4.17 7.37 -6.44
N MET A 296 -3.83 6.23 -7.02
CA MET A 296 -4.04 5.90 -8.43
C MET A 296 -5.14 4.84 -8.54
N LEU A 297 -6.15 5.11 -9.35
CA LEU A 297 -7.31 4.24 -9.52
C LEU A 297 -7.69 4.12 -11.00
N SER A 298 -8.38 3.04 -11.36
CA SER A 298 -9.19 3.03 -12.57
C SER A 298 -10.22 4.17 -12.54
N ASP A 299 -10.65 4.64 -13.70
CA ASP A 299 -11.71 5.64 -13.80
C ASP A 299 -13.09 5.07 -13.45
N LYS A 300 -13.28 3.74 -13.56
CA LYS A 300 -14.55 3.06 -13.30
C LYS A 300 -14.35 1.65 -12.78
N SER A 301 -15.42 1.11 -12.17
CA SER A 301 -15.50 -0.28 -11.72
C SER A 301 -16.34 -1.13 -12.66
N TYR A 302 -16.03 -2.42 -12.74
CA TYR A 302 -16.86 -3.45 -13.35
C TYR A 302 -17.14 -4.58 -12.35
N LEU A 303 -18.14 -4.39 -11.49
CA LEU A 303 -18.54 -5.33 -10.43
C LEU A 303 -19.80 -6.12 -10.83
N GLN A 304 -19.78 -6.72 -12.02
CA GLN A 304 -20.88 -7.50 -12.56
C GLN A 304 -20.67 -9.01 -12.37
N PRO A 305 -21.73 -9.80 -12.24
CA PRO A 305 -21.60 -11.26 -12.02
C PRO A 305 -21.16 -12.03 -13.28
N LYS A 306 -21.22 -11.41 -14.45
CA LYS A 306 -20.85 -12.02 -15.73
C LYS A 306 -19.71 -11.27 -16.39
N TRP A 307 -18.82 -11.99 -17.03
CA TRP A 307 -17.74 -11.43 -17.83
C TRP A 307 -18.27 -10.68 -19.07
N SER A 308 -17.67 -9.55 -19.36
CA SER A 308 -17.77 -8.87 -20.66
C SER A 308 -16.45 -8.13 -20.98
N SER A 309 -16.27 -7.68 -22.22
CA SER A 309 -15.10 -6.91 -22.62
C SER A 309 -14.94 -5.58 -21.85
N ASN A 310 -16.00 -5.06 -21.22
CA ASN A 310 -15.91 -3.89 -20.35
C ASN A 310 -15.01 -4.11 -19.13
N ALA A 311 -14.83 -5.37 -18.71
CA ALA A 311 -13.90 -5.74 -17.64
C ALA A 311 -12.43 -5.46 -18.01
N LEU A 312 -12.10 -5.44 -19.32
CA LEU A 312 -10.77 -5.13 -19.84
C LEU A 312 -10.45 -3.62 -19.85
N ALA A 313 -11.27 -2.79 -19.24
CA ALA A 313 -11.07 -1.35 -19.16
C ALA A 313 -11.62 -0.77 -17.83
N ALA A 314 -11.61 -1.57 -16.76
CA ALA A 314 -12.19 -1.20 -15.48
C ALA A 314 -11.54 -1.98 -14.31
N ASP A 315 -11.70 -1.48 -13.10
CA ASP A 315 -11.42 -2.24 -11.88
C ASP A 315 -12.54 -3.28 -11.65
N VAL A 316 -12.17 -4.57 -11.66
CA VAL A 316 -13.10 -5.70 -11.46
C VAL A 316 -13.13 -6.17 -10.00
N VAL A 317 -12.36 -5.54 -9.12
CA VAL A 317 -12.16 -5.92 -7.71
C VAL A 317 -12.79 -4.91 -6.77
N LEU A 318 -12.54 -3.61 -6.96
CA LEU A 318 -12.96 -2.55 -6.05
C LEU A 318 -14.02 -1.61 -6.66
N ASN A 319 -14.82 -1.02 -5.77
CA ASN A 319 -15.62 0.14 -6.11
C ASN A 319 -14.73 1.39 -6.05
N VAL A 320 -14.26 1.86 -7.20
CA VAL A 320 -13.32 2.99 -7.31
C VAL A 320 -13.86 4.30 -6.73
N ASP A 321 -15.18 4.53 -6.78
CA ASP A 321 -15.79 5.73 -6.21
C ASP A 321 -15.81 5.70 -4.69
N THR A 322 -16.00 4.51 -4.12
CA THR A 322 -15.89 4.32 -2.67
C THR A 322 -14.46 4.51 -2.20
N VAL A 323 -13.47 3.93 -2.91
CA VAL A 323 -12.06 4.13 -2.60
C VAL A 323 -11.65 5.61 -2.73
N ALA A 324 -12.09 6.29 -3.79
CA ALA A 324 -11.81 7.71 -4.01
C ALA A 324 -12.32 8.60 -2.86
N ARG A 325 -13.54 8.35 -2.36
CA ARG A 325 -14.07 9.06 -1.19
C ARG A 325 -13.26 8.77 0.07
N ARG A 326 -12.94 7.50 0.29
CA ARG A 326 -12.18 7.05 1.47
C ARG A 326 -10.72 7.53 1.45
N SER A 327 -10.18 7.86 0.29
CA SER A 327 -8.82 8.40 0.18
C SER A 327 -8.64 9.73 0.92
N LEU A 328 -9.71 10.49 1.15
CA LEU A 328 -9.66 11.75 1.91
C LEU A 328 -9.33 11.53 3.40
N ASP A 329 -9.52 10.32 3.91
CA ASP A 329 -9.22 9.97 5.31
C ASP A 329 -7.73 9.55 5.51
N LEU A 330 -6.91 9.50 4.43
CA LEU A 330 -5.51 9.12 4.51
C LEU A 330 -4.64 10.19 5.18
N GLY A 331 -4.82 11.47 4.83
CA GLY A 331 -3.96 12.54 5.33
C GLY A 331 -4.34 13.90 4.77
N ARG A 332 -3.49 14.91 5.05
CA ARG A 332 -3.77 16.30 4.67
C ARG A 332 -3.52 16.61 3.18
N ALA A 333 -2.54 15.94 2.57
CA ALA A 333 -2.12 16.18 1.19
C ALA A 333 -2.35 14.91 0.35
N VAL A 334 -3.54 14.76 -0.20
CA VAL A 334 -3.93 13.61 -1.02
C VAL A 334 -4.21 14.04 -2.45
N THR A 335 -3.50 13.45 -3.40
CA THR A 335 -3.75 13.58 -4.84
C THR A 335 -4.45 12.32 -5.33
N LEU A 336 -5.57 12.47 -6.01
CA LEU A 336 -6.30 11.38 -6.65
C LEU A 336 -6.07 11.42 -8.16
N HIS A 337 -5.56 10.32 -8.72
CA HIS A 337 -5.35 10.16 -10.15
C HIS A 337 -6.21 9.00 -10.67
N ARG A 338 -7.28 9.32 -11.40
CA ARG A 338 -8.11 8.35 -12.12
C ARG A 338 -7.56 8.12 -13.51
N ILE A 339 -7.38 6.86 -13.89
CA ILE A 339 -6.73 6.45 -15.14
C ILE A 339 -7.75 5.72 -15.99
N PRO A 340 -8.20 6.32 -17.10
CA PRO A 340 -9.15 5.70 -18.02
C PRO A 340 -8.63 4.37 -18.58
N GLY A 341 -9.47 3.35 -18.49
CA GLY A 341 -9.15 2.01 -19.00
C GLY A 341 -8.19 1.19 -18.13
N ALA A 342 -7.83 1.66 -16.93
CA ALA A 342 -6.95 0.92 -16.04
C ALA A 342 -7.68 -0.27 -15.39
N PHE A 343 -6.90 -1.31 -15.08
CA PHE A 343 -7.29 -2.46 -14.27
C PHE A 343 -7.23 -2.14 -12.78
N HIS A 344 -7.53 -3.15 -11.93
CA HIS A 344 -7.33 -3.06 -10.50
C HIS A 344 -5.88 -2.75 -10.13
N ASP A 345 -4.89 -3.45 -10.68
CA ASP A 345 -3.50 -2.97 -10.68
C ASP A 345 -3.27 -2.11 -11.92
N VAL A 346 -3.10 -0.80 -11.73
CA VAL A 346 -2.95 0.15 -12.86
C VAL A 346 -1.67 -0.13 -13.66
N PHE A 347 -0.65 -0.74 -13.03
CA PHE A 347 0.61 -1.09 -13.67
C PHE A 347 0.55 -2.42 -14.42
N LEU A 348 -0.51 -3.22 -14.25
CA LEU A 348 -0.78 -4.43 -15.04
C LEU A 348 -1.76 -4.18 -16.20
N SER A 349 -2.25 -2.96 -16.37
CA SER A 349 -3.13 -2.54 -17.45
C SER A 349 -2.47 -2.66 -18.82
N PRO A 350 -3.23 -2.60 -19.93
CA PRO A 350 -2.65 -2.61 -21.29
C PRO A 350 -1.58 -1.53 -21.47
N GLY A 351 -0.57 -1.80 -22.31
CA GLY A 351 0.66 -1.01 -22.42
C GLY A 351 0.47 0.49 -22.52
N ALA A 352 -0.49 0.99 -23.32
CA ALA A 352 -0.77 2.42 -23.45
C ALA A 352 -1.32 3.04 -22.15
N VAL A 353 -2.15 2.30 -21.40
CA VAL A 353 -2.76 2.73 -20.14
C VAL A 353 -1.71 2.76 -19.03
N ARG A 354 -0.92 1.69 -18.88
CA ARG A 354 0.16 1.67 -17.87
C ARG A 354 1.26 2.71 -18.14
N ALA A 355 1.55 3.02 -19.41
CA ALA A 355 2.44 4.12 -19.76
C ALA A 355 1.91 5.49 -19.28
N GLN A 356 0.58 5.71 -19.32
CA GLN A 356 -0.04 6.89 -18.73
C GLN A 356 0.09 6.90 -17.21
N ALA A 357 -0.11 5.74 -16.57
CA ALA A 357 0.06 5.58 -15.12
C ALA A 357 1.49 5.92 -14.68
N TYR A 358 2.50 5.38 -15.34
CA TYR A 358 3.91 5.67 -15.08
C TYR A 358 4.24 7.16 -15.21
N ARG A 359 3.81 7.79 -16.30
CA ARG A 359 4.04 9.24 -16.51
C ARG A 359 3.37 10.09 -15.44
N GLY A 360 2.15 9.73 -15.03
CA GLY A 360 1.41 10.45 -13.97
C GLY A 360 2.10 10.33 -12.62
N MET A 361 2.48 9.10 -12.24
CA MET A 361 3.20 8.81 -11.02
C MET A 361 4.56 9.50 -10.97
N GLY A 362 5.37 9.37 -12.03
CA GLY A 362 6.72 9.93 -12.07
C GLY A 362 6.71 11.44 -11.90
N ARG A 363 5.90 12.16 -12.67
CA ARG A 363 5.76 13.62 -12.55
C ARG A 363 5.31 14.06 -11.16
N TRP A 364 4.39 13.31 -10.55
CA TRP A 364 3.91 13.65 -9.21
C TRP A 364 5.02 13.45 -8.17
N VAL A 365 5.71 12.32 -8.20
CA VAL A 365 6.80 12.02 -7.25
C VAL A 365 7.96 13.00 -7.42
N GLU A 366 8.34 13.31 -8.66
CA GLU A 366 9.37 14.29 -8.97
C GLU A 366 9.04 15.65 -8.33
N ALA A 367 7.84 16.18 -8.56
CA ALA A 367 7.40 17.45 -7.98
C ALA A 367 7.39 17.44 -6.44
N VAL A 368 7.01 16.32 -5.82
CA VAL A 368 7.01 16.17 -4.35
C VAL A 368 8.42 16.16 -3.79
N LEU A 369 9.34 15.43 -4.42
CA LEU A 369 10.74 15.37 -3.97
C LEU A 369 11.48 16.67 -4.22
N ASP A 370 11.24 17.36 -5.34
CA ASP A 370 11.77 18.71 -5.61
C ASP A 370 11.34 19.70 -4.50
N SER A 371 10.06 19.72 -4.19
CA SER A 371 9.52 20.59 -3.13
C SER A 371 10.12 20.29 -1.75
N ALA A 372 10.47 19.03 -1.48
CA ALA A 372 11.13 18.65 -0.24
C ALA A 372 12.58 19.15 -0.19
N LEU A 373 13.30 19.03 -1.30
CA LEU A 373 14.68 19.55 -1.44
C LEU A 373 14.72 21.08 -1.31
N GLU A 374 13.81 21.81 -1.95
CA GLU A 374 13.70 23.27 -1.85
C GLU A 374 13.44 23.73 -0.41
N ARG A 375 12.55 23.07 0.33
CA ARG A 375 12.29 23.38 1.75
C ARG A 375 13.55 23.19 2.59
N THR A 376 14.27 22.10 2.41
CA THR A 376 15.51 21.82 3.13
C THR A 376 16.57 22.90 2.80
N TRP A 377 16.65 23.33 1.55
CA TRP A 377 17.56 24.39 1.13
C TRP A 377 17.18 25.75 1.74
N ALA A 378 15.92 26.13 1.72
CA ALA A 378 15.42 27.37 2.31
C ALA A 378 15.67 27.42 3.83
N GLN A 379 15.49 26.31 4.54
CA GLN A 379 15.80 26.21 5.98
C GLN A 379 17.31 26.38 6.26
N ARG A 380 18.17 25.79 5.43
CA ARG A 380 19.64 25.91 5.56
C ARG A 380 20.17 27.30 5.21
N THR A 381 19.47 28.07 4.38
CA THR A 381 19.89 29.38 3.89
C THR A 381 19.14 30.54 4.54
N SER A 382 18.14 30.31 5.40
CA SER A 382 17.51 31.37 6.16
C SER A 382 18.48 31.94 7.18
N ILE A 383 18.99 33.16 6.88
CA ILE A 383 19.75 33.94 7.84
C ILE A 383 18.77 34.40 8.94
N PRO A 384 19.02 34.12 10.22
CA PRO A 384 18.17 34.66 11.28
C PRO A 384 18.19 36.17 11.20
N VAL A 385 17.01 36.78 11.03
CA VAL A 385 16.78 38.23 11.08
C VAL A 385 16.65 38.66 12.54
#